data_a61c6c7bdb92563ac538cb3e881a01ed
#
_entry.id   a61c6c7bdb92563ac538cb3e881a01ed
#
_cell.length_a   1.000
_cell.length_b   1.000
_cell.length_c   1.000
_cell.angle_alpha   90.00
_cell.angle_beta   90.00
_cell.angle_gamma   90.00
#
_symmetry.space_group_name_H-M   'P 1'
#
loop_
_entity.id
_entity.type
_entity.pdbx_description
1 polymer ?
#
loop_
_entity_poly.entity_id
_entity_poly.type
_entity_poly.pdbx_seq_one_letter_code
_entity_poly.pdbx_strand_id
1 'polypeptide(L)'
;MKQTMSTNTITTITTKWNELDDKAVDTARVLAMDAVQKVGNGHPGTAMSLAPIAYTLFQRILRHDPANPNWFGRDRFILSCGHSSLTLYIQLFFSGYGVELSDLQSFRTWGAKTPGHPEYGHTVGVETTTGPLGQGVANGVGMAMAARFVRGLLTDNNDLESSELFSPNIWVLCSDGDLQEGISAEASSLAGTQKLGNLKVIYDDNRISIEGDTHLAFTEDVSARYKAYGWEVFEVEMKKDGNVDREKFEAAALSALKINDRPVLIRLKSVIAWPAPSAKGTAKSHGSALGADEVAKTKAVLGFDETQNFYVDEKVLAHAREVKTRATTLYKEWDKKFQSWRQVNPEKGKLFDRIKNLDIPTNLELPKFEDKEKKGIATRTASGKVINTLAKQLPELWGGSADLADSNNTTIENGGSFLPNSSTMKTADENGRIIHFGIREHAMAAIANGIALFGCSRIFVGTFLVFSDYMRGAVRLSALMNLPVTYVWSHDSIGLGEDGPTHQPVEHLAALRAIPNLDVVRPADANEVSQAWQQIILNKRAAGLILSRQNLPVLETRSEEHTSELQSHSDLVCRLLLEKK
;
A
#
# COMPACT_ATOMS: atom_id res chain seq x y z
N MET A 1 -30.16 16.69 -6.95
CA MET A 1 -30.51 15.35 -7.44
C MET A 1 -29.49 14.38 -6.87
N LYS A 2 -29.91 13.44 -6.02
CA LYS A 2 -29.03 12.37 -5.54
C LYS A 2 -28.79 11.41 -6.72
N GLN A 3 -27.63 11.50 -7.36
CA GLN A 3 -27.16 10.46 -8.28
C GLN A 3 -26.81 9.23 -7.44
N THR A 4 -27.68 8.24 -7.46
CA THR A 4 -27.36 6.87 -7.03
C THR A 4 -26.33 6.32 -8.05
N MET A 5 -25.07 6.24 -7.64
CA MET A 5 -24.09 5.45 -8.39
C MET A 5 -24.61 4.02 -8.52
N SER A 6 -24.49 3.45 -9.71
CA SER A 6 -24.82 2.07 -10.02
C SER A 6 -24.14 1.16 -9.00
N THR A 7 -24.92 0.29 -8.38
CA THR A 7 -24.37 -0.76 -7.52
C THR A 7 -23.53 -1.68 -8.40
N ASN A 8 -22.21 -1.71 -8.19
CA ASN A 8 -21.34 -2.77 -8.73
C ASN A 8 -22.11 -4.08 -8.71
N THR A 9 -22.27 -4.69 -9.86
CA THR A 9 -22.97 -5.98 -9.98
C THR A 9 -22.10 -7.02 -9.27
N ILE A 10 -22.26 -7.09 -7.96
CA ILE A 10 -21.69 -8.16 -7.15
C ILE A 10 -22.49 -9.38 -7.58
N THR A 11 -21.87 -10.29 -8.31
CA THR A 11 -22.42 -11.63 -8.50
C THR A 11 -22.44 -12.27 -7.11
N THR A 12 -23.52 -12.02 -6.38
CA THR A 12 -23.70 -12.54 -5.03
C THR A 12 -23.71 -14.05 -5.15
N ILE A 13 -22.71 -14.71 -4.58
CA ILE A 13 -22.73 -16.16 -4.46
C ILE A 13 -23.88 -16.46 -3.50
N THR A 14 -24.98 -16.98 -4.05
CA THR A 14 -26.21 -17.30 -3.29
C THR A 14 -26.14 -18.66 -2.62
N THR A 15 -25.07 -19.43 -2.85
CA THR A 15 -24.88 -20.74 -2.23
C THR A 15 -24.58 -20.60 -0.74
N LYS A 16 -25.31 -21.36 0.09
CA LYS A 16 -24.98 -21.44 1.52
C LYS A 16 -23.59 -22.06 1.71
N TRP A 17 -22.95 -21.66 2.78
CA TRP A 17 -21.74 -22.33 3.24
C TRP A 17 -22.03 -23.80 3.52
N ASN A 18 -21.12 -24.71 3.20
CA ASN A 18 -21.26 -26.15 3.32
C ASN A 18 -20.09 -26.79 4.08
N GLU A 19 -20.16 -28.08 4.30
CA GLU A 19 -19.14 -28.82 5.06
C GLU A 19 -17.72 -28.75 4.43
N LEU A 20 -17.60 -28.63 3.10
CA LEU A 20 -16.30 -28.50 2.44
C LEU A 20 -15.69 -27.12 2.70
N ASP A 21 -16.51 -26.07 2.80
CA ASP A 21 -16.06 -24.75 3.22
C ASP A 21 -15.53 -24.77 4.67
N ASP A 22 -16.24 -25.44 5.58
CA ASP A 22 -15.82 -25.56 6.97
C ASP A 22 -14.50 -26.35 7.08
N LYS A 23 -14.39 -27.46 6.36
CA LYS A 23 -13.15 -28.23 6.27
C LYS A 23 -12.00 -27.46 5.63
N ALA A 24 -12.25 -26.60 4.64
CA ALA A 24 -11.23 -25.75 4.04
C ALA A 24 -10.70 -24.72 5.05
N VAL A 25 -11.58 -24.11 5.84
CA VAL A 25 -11.19 -23.19 6.92
C VAL A 25 -10.35 -23.93 7.98
N ASP A 26 -10.77 -25.13 8.38
CA ASP A 26 -10.03 -25.91 9.38
C ASP A 26 -8.70 -26.43 8.82
N THR A 27 -8.65 -26.80 7.54
CA THR A 27 -7.39 -27.10 6.84
C THR A 27 -6.45 -25.89 6.86
N ALA A 28 -6.97 -24.68 6.65
CA ALA A 28 -6.15 -23.47 6.74
C ALA A 28 -5.53 -23.29 8.14
N ARG A 29 -6.30 -23.54 9.20
CA ARG A 29 -5.80 -23.51 10.60
C ARG A 29 -4.68 -24.52 10.82
N VAL A 30 -4.89 -25.75 10.36
CA VAL A 30 -3.91 -26.84 10.50
C VAL A 30 -2.63 -26.52 9.73
N LEU A 31 -2.74 -26.06 8.49
CA LEU A 31 -1.58 -25.66 7.67
C LEU A 31 -0.77 -24.52 8.33
N ALA A 32 -1.45 -23.54 8.95
CA ALA A 32 -0.78 -22.46 9.67
C ALA A 32 0.01 -22.97 10.88
N MET A 33 -0.57 -23.88 11.66
CA MET A 33 0.14 -24.50 12.79
C MET A 33 1.31 -25.35 12.32
N ASP A 34 1.10 -26.21 11.33
CA ASP A 34 2.10 -27.15 10.84
C ASP A 34 3.31 -26.41 10.24
N ALA A 35 3.07 -25.32 9.49
CA ALA A 35 4.14 -24.53 8.90
C ALA A 35 5.04 -23.90 9.97
N VAL A 36 4.42 -23.28 10.99
CA VAL A 36 5.17 -22.67 12.10
C VAL A 36 5.84 -23.74 12.99
N GLN A 37 5.15 -24.84 13.27
CA GLN A 37 5.71 -25.94 14.08
C GLN A 37 6.92 -26.58 13.41
N LYS A 38 6.88 -26.77 12.08
CA LYS A 38 7.98 -27.34 11.31
C LYS A 38 9.24 -26.49 11.35
N VAL A 39 9.11 -25.18 11.20
CA VAL A 39 10.27 -24.27 11.19
C VAL A 39 10.70 -23.85 12.60
N GLY A 40 9.85 -24.07 13.61
CA GLY A 40 10.10 -23.76 15.02
C GLY A 40 9.95 -22.29 15.41
N ASN A 41 9.57 -21.40 14.49
CA ASN A 41 9.34 -19.98 14.75
C ASN A 41 8.29 -19.40 13.80
N GLY A 42 7.59 -18.36 14.22
CA GLY A 42 6.57 -17.69 13.43
C GLY A 42 5.33 -17.34 14.24
N HIS A 43 4.25 -16.93 13.55
CA HIS A 43 3.05 -16.37 14.15
C HIS A 43 1.81 -17.21 13.74
N PRO A 44 1.51 -18.33 14.41
CA PRO A 44 0.41 -19.19 14.01
C PRO A 44 -0.96 -18.68 14.46
N GLY A 45 -1.02 -18.01 15.62
CA GLY A 45 -2.27 -17.75 16.32
C GLY A 45 -3.25 -16.88 15.53
N THR A 46 -2.80 -15.77 14.99
CA THR A 46 -3.61 -14.87 14.16
C THR A 46 -4.03 -15.55 12.84
N ALA A 47 -3.15 -16.33 12.21
CA ALA A 47 -3.50 -17.06 11.00
C ALA A 47 -4.57 -18.13 11.24
N MET A 48 -4.60 -18.74 12.44
CA MET A 48 -5.64 -19.68 12.84
C MET A 48 -6.98 -18.97 13.07
N SER A 49 -7.00 -17.90 13.86
CA SER A 49 -8.24 -17.19 14.19
C SER A 49 -8.87 -16.51 12.97
N LEU A 50 -8.06 -15.98 12.06
CA LEU A 50 -8.52 -15.28 10.86
C LEU A 50 -8.76 -16.17 9.64
N ALA A 51 -8.53 -17.49 9.73
CA ALA A 51 -8.77 -18.41 8.62
C ALA A 51 -10.20 -18.29 8.03
N PRO A 52 -11.30 -18.18 8.84
CA PRO A 52 -12.65 -17.99 8.29
C PRO A 52 -12.80 -16.72 7.46
N ILE A 53 -12.13 -15.62 7.88
CA ILE A 53 -12.25 -14.30 7.26
C ILE A 53 -11.46 -14.26 5.95
N ALA A 54 -10.21 -14.72 5.99
CA ALA A 54 -9.37 -14.79 4.81
C ALA A 54 -10.02 -15.67 3.72
N TYR A 55 -10.54 -16.82 4.11
CA TYR A 55 -11.27 -17.72 3.22
C TYR A 55 -12.51 -17.03 2.62
N THR A 56 -13.33 -16.36 3.44
CA THR A 56 -14.51 -15.63 2.96
C THR A 56 -14.13 -14.53 1.95
N LEU A 57 -13.09 -13.76 2.23
CA LEU A 57 -12.62 -12.71 1.33
C LEU A 57 -12.23 -13.28 -0.04
N PHE A 58 -11.36 -14.28 -0.06
CA PHE A 58 -10.84 -14.83 -1.31
C PHE A 58 -11.90 -15.64 -2.07
N GLN A 59 -12.75 -16.39 -1.37
CA GLN A 59 -13.75 -17.22 -2.02
C GLN A 59 -14.97 -16.45 -2.52
N ARG A 60 -15.40 -15.38 -1.83
CA ARG A 60 -16.70 -14.75 -2.10
C ARG A 60 -16.68 -13.25 -2.35
N ILE A 61 -15.78 -12.51 -1.73
CA ILE A 61 -15.84 -11.04 -1.71
C ILE A 61 -14.94 -10.42 -2.78
N LEU A 62 -13.65 -10.79 -2.79
CA LEU A 62 -12.66 -10.16 -3.66
C LEU A 62 -12.91 -10.45 -5.14
N ARG A 63 -12.79 -9.43 -5.96
CA ARG A 63 -12.65 -9.56 -7.41
C ARG A 63 -11.17 -9.79 -7.72
N HIS A 64 -10.79 -11.01 -7.98
CA HIS A 64 -9.42 -11.41 -8.29
C HIS A 64 -9.41 -12.56 -9.29
N ASP A 65 -8.29 -12.76 -9.98
CA ASP A 65 -8.10 -13.90 -10.87
C ASP A 65 -6.67 -14.41 -10.80
N PRO A 66 -6.43 -15.62 -10.27
CA PRO A 66 -5.10 -16.21 -10.19
C PRO A 66 -4.42 -16.41 -11.56
N ALA A 67 -5.20 -16.59 -12.64
CA ALA A 67 -4.68 -16.68 -14.00
C ALA A 67 -4.25 -15.31 -14.55
N ASN A 68 -4.80 -14.22 -14.03
CA ASN A 68 -4.50 -12.84 -14.41
C ASN A 68 -4.18 -11.99 -13.18
N PRO A 69 -3.10 -12.30 -12.43
CA PRO A 69 -2.81 -11.68 -11.13
C PRO A 69 -2.56 -10.17 -11.23
N ASN A 70 -2.22 -9.66 -12.42
CA ASN A 70 -1.98 -8.24 -12.69
C ASN A 70 -3.17 -7.54 -13.37
N TRP A 71 -4.35 -8.15 -13.35
CA TRP A 71 -5.57 -7.53 -13.86
C TRP A 71 -5.82 -6.18 -13.18
N PHE A 72 -5.93 -5.11 -13.97
CA PHE A 72 -6.04 -3.75 -13.43
C PHE A 72 -7.32 -3.56 -12.60
N GLY A 73 -8.45 -4.06 -13.06
CA GLY A 73 -9.76 -3.94 -12.39
C GLY A 73 -9.96 -4.86 -11.17
N ARG A 74 -8.96 -5.69 -10.79
CA ARG A 74 -9.06 -6.52 -9.59
C ARG A 74 -9.08 -5.69 -8.31
N ASP A 75 -9.72 -6.19 -7.28
CA ASP A 75 -9.58 -5.65 -5.94
C ASP A 75 -8.15 -5.88 -5.42
N ARG A 76 -7.71 -5.09 -4.44
CA ARG A 76 -6.41 -5.24 -3.78
C ARG A 76 -6.64 -5.74 -2.37
N PHE A 77 -5.87 -6.74 -1.96
CA PHE A 77 -5.84 -7.23 -0.59
C PHE A 77 -4.49 -6.99 0.05
N ILE A 78 -4.47 -6.24 1.14
CA ILE A 78 -3.27 -5.91 1.91
C ILE A 78 -3.37 -6.56 3.28
N LEU A 79 -2.41 -7.42 3.61
CA LEU A 79 -2.21 -7.94 4.95
C LEU A 79 -1.25 -6.99 5.69
N SER A 80 -1.79 -6.02 6.44
CA SER A 80 -0.99 -5.04 7.18
C SER A 80 -0.28 -5.67 8.37
N CYS A 81 -0.95 -6.57 9.10
CA CYS A 81 -0.35 -7.41 10.12
C CYS A 81 0.52 -8.51 9.48
N GLY A 82 1.61 -8.10 8.83
CA GLY A 82 2.45 -8.95 7.98
C GLY A 82 3.09 -10.14 8.71
N HIS A 83 3.22 -10.09 10.04
CA HIS A 83 3.65 -11.24 10.84
C HIS A 83 2.74 -12.46 10.67
N SER A 84 1.44 -12.25 10.42
CA SER A 84 0.48 -13.31 10.12
C SER A 84 0.49 -13.74 8.65
N SER A 85 1.65 -13.79 8.00
CA SER A 85 1.81 -14.02 6.56
C SER A 85 1.11 -15.28 6.04
N LEU A 86 1.00 -16.33 6.86
CA LEU A 86 0.28 -17.55 6.53
C LEU A 86 -1.22 -17.32 6.29
N THR A 87 -1.82 -16.28 6.89
CA THR A 87 -3.18 -15.85 6.57
C THR A 87 -3.34 -15.59 5.06
N LEU A 88 -2.34 -14.98 4.44
CA LEU A 88 -2.36 -14.70 2.99
C LEU A 88 -1.88 -15.91 2.18
N TYR A 89 -0.73 -16.51 2.51
CA TYR A 89 -0.13 -17.57 1.70
C TYR A 89 -1.03 -18.80 1.53
N ILE A 90 -1.78 -19.17 2.57
CA ILE A 90 -2.73 -20.28 2.49
C ILE A 90 -3.88 -19.94 1.54
N GLN A 91 -4.36 -18.70 1.49
CA GLN A 91 -5.37 -18.30 0.52
C GLN A 91 -4.83 -18.26 -0.91
N LEU A 92 -3.56 -17.86 -1.09
CA LEU A 92 -2.89 -17.94 -2.40
C LEU A 92 -2.75 -19.39 -2.86
N PHE A 93 -2.44 -20.32 -1.95
CA PHE A 93 -2.43 -21.76 -2.22
C PHE A 93 -3.81 -22.28 -2.62
N PHE A 94 -4.85 -22.01 -1.85
CA PHE A 94 -6.22 -22.42 -2.13
C PHE A 94 -6.77 -21.84 -3.44
N SER A 95 -6.46 -20.58 -3.71
CA SER A 95 -6.92 -19.91 -4.93
C SER A 95 -6.08 -20.25 -6.17
N GLY A 96 -4.91 -20.85 -6.01
CA GLY A 96 -4.04 -21.29 -7.11
C GLY A 96 -3.21 -20.19 -7.73
N TYR A 97 -2.64 -19.31 -6.93
CA TYR A 97 -1.68 -18.27 -7.34
C TYR A 97 -0.23 -18.79 -7.53
N GLY A 98 -0.04 -20.11 -7.62
CA GLY A 98 1.27 -20.71 -7.81
C GLY A 98 2.06 -20.91 -6.50
N VAL A 99 1.42 -20.71 -5.36
CA VAL A 99 1.90 -21.21 -4.06
C VAL A 99 1.42 -22.65 -3.94
N GLU A 100 2.35 -23.58 -3.71
CA GLU A 100 2.08 -25.00 -3.57
C GLU A 100 2.28 -25.45 -2.12
N LEU A 101 1.82 -26.68 -1.78
CA LEU A 101 1.97 -27.22 -0.44
C LEU A 101 3.44 -27.29 0.01
N SER A 102 4.34 -27.61 -0.90
CA SER A 102 5.80 -27.60 -0.67
C SER A 102 6.35 -26.22 -0.29
N ASP A 103 5.74 -25.15 -0.80
CA ASP A 103 6.12 -23.80 -0.43
C ASP A 103 5.70 -23.48 1.02
N LEU A 104 4.51 -23.94 1.45
CA LEU A 104 4.07 -23.83 2.85
C LEU A 104 4.96 -24.68 3.78
N GLN A 105 5.42 -25.86 3.33
CA GLN A 105 6.36 -26.69 4.04
C GLN A 105 7.76 -26.07 4.17
N SER A 106 8.09 -25.14 3.30
CA SER A 106 9.36 -24.39 3.27
C SER A 106 9.23 -22.98 3.87
N PHE A 107 8.15 -22.71 4.61
CA PHE A 107 7.88 -21.42 5.24
C PHE A 107 9.11 -20.89 5.98
N ARG A 108 9.46 -19.60 5.79
CA ARG A 108 10.61 -18.92 6.41
C ARG A 108 11.99 -19.52 6.08
N THR A 109 12.11 -20.37 5.08
CA THR A 109 13.43 -20.84 4.64
C THR A 109 13.98 -19.94 3.55
N TRP A 110 15.31 -19.86 3.43
CA TRP A 110 15.97 -19.01 2.45
C TRP A 110 15.54 -19.38 1.02
N GLY A 111 15.11 -18.38 0.25
CA GLY A 111 14.67 -18.54 -1.13
C GLY A 111 13.27 -19.14 -1.32
N ALA A 112 12.55 -19.47 -0.24
CA ALA A 112 11.17 -19.94 -0.34
C ALA A 112 10.21 -18.85 -0.80
N LYS A 113 9.16 -19.22 -1.54
CA LYS A 113 8.07 -18.30 -1.93
C LYS A 113 7.25 -17.76 -0.76
N THR A 114 7.44 -18.31 0.44
CA THR A 114 6.69 -17.98 1.65
C THR A 114 7.61 -17.41 2.74
N PRO A 115 8.18 -16.21 2.55
CA PRO A 115 8.99 -15.55 3.57
C PRO A 115 8.19 -15.26 4.83
N GLY A 116 8.86 -14.93 5.92
CA GLY A 116 8.22 -14.70 7.23
C GLY A 116 7.20 -13.57 7.27
N HIS A 117 7.34 -12.61 6.38
CA HIS A 117 6.43 -11.48 6.15
C HIS A 117 6.22 -11.35 4.65
N PRO A 118 5.05 -10.87 4.17
CA PRO A 118 4.79 -10.69 2.74
C PRO A 118 5.79 -9.73 2.08
N GLU A 119 6.32 -10.13 0.92
CA GLU A 119 7.27 -9.33 0.14
C GLU A 119 6.72 -9.09 -1.27
N TYR A 120 6.56 -7.80 -1.61
CA TYR A 120 6.14 -7.37 -2.94
C TYR A 120 7.16 -7.77 -4.02
N GLY A 121 6.65 -8.32 -5.11
CA GLY A 121 7.49 -8.79 -6.21
C GLY A 121 8.14 -10.15 -5.99
N HIS A 122 8.05 -10.74 -4.78
CA HIS A 122 8.58 -12.07 -4.47
C HIS A 122 7.51 -13.16 -4.59
N THR A 123 6.34 -12.95 -4.01
CA THR A 123 5.22 -13.90 -4.06
C THR A 123 4.09 -13.33 -4.91
N VAL A 124 3.63 -14.06 -5.92
CA VAL A 124 2.50 -13.63 -6.75
C VAL A 124 1.24 -13.48 -5.90
N GLY A 125 0.54 -12.35 -6.03
CA GLY A 125 -0.65 -12.03 -5.23
C GLY A 125 -0.37 -11.23 -3.96
N VAL A 126 0.90 -10.92 -3.66
CA VAL A 126 1.29 -9.98 -2.59
C VAL A 126 1.31 -8.56 -3.14
N GLU A 127 0.46 -7.69 -2.61
CA GLU A 127 0.27 -6.31 -3.10
C GLU A 127 1.27 -5.30 -2.52
N THR A 128 1.86 -5.59 -1.35
CA THR A 128 2.86 -4.74 -0.70
C THR A 128 3.71 -5.53 0.29
N THR A 129 4.93 -5.08 0.52
CA THR A 129 5.79 -5.59 1.61
C THR A 129 5.30 -5.03 2.94
N THR A 130 4.96 -5.93 3.86
CA THR A 130 4.54 -5.60 5.23
C THR A 130 5.41 -6.31 6.26
N GLY A 131 5.19 -6.00 7.52
CA GLY A 131 6.02 -6.45 8.65
C GLY A 131 6.24 -5.30 9.63
N PRO A 132 6.73 -4.12 9.20
CA PRO A 132 6.57 -2.90 9.98
C PRO A 132 5.09 -2.53 10.08
N LEU A 133 4.55 -2.56 11.31
CA LEU A 133 3.12 -2.37 11.58
C LEU A 133 2.64 -0.97 11.16
N GLY A 134 1.37 -0.85 10.78
CA GLY A 134 0.75 0.39 10.33
C GLY A 134 1.06 0.78 8.87
N GLN A 135 2.16 0.30 8.29
CA GLN A 135 2.55 0.63 6.91
C GLN A 135 1.51 0.15 5.89
N GLY A 136 0.99 -1.07 6.07
CA GLY A 136 -0.03 -1.63 5.19
C GLY A 136 -1.34 -0.84 5.20
N VAL A 137 -1.76 -0.31 6.36
CA VAL A 137 -2.93 0.57 6.48
C VAL A 137 -2.72 1.83 5.64
N ALA A 138 -1.57 2.48 5.78
CA ALA A 138 -1.26 3.69 5.01
C ALA A 138 -1.07 3.42 3.52
N ASN A 139 -0.48 2.26 3.13
CA ASN A 139 -0.41 1.84 1.73
C ASN A 139 -1.83 1.65 1.14
N GLY A 140 -2.76 1.07 1.91
CA GLY A 140 -4.16 0.92 1.50
C GLY A 140 -4.83 2.26 1.20
N VAL A 141 -4.59 3.26 2.05
CA VAL A 141 -5.04 4.65 1.80
C VAL A 141 -4.47 5.17 0.49
N GLY A 142 -3.17 4.99 0.25
CA GLY A 142 -2.50 5.41 -0.98
C GLY A 142 -3.07 4.74 -2.23
N MET A 143 -3.30 3.42 -2.19
CA MET A 143 -3.92 2.70 -3.31
C MET A 143 -5.35 3.18 -3.58
N ALA A 144 -6.12 3.48 -2.53
CA ALA A 144 -7.49 4.00 -2.67
C ALA A 144 -7.52 5.40 -3.29
N MET A 145 -6.57 6.26 -2.92
CA MET A 145 -6.37 7.59 -3.54
C MET A 145 -5.97 7.46 -5.01
N ALA A 146 -5.00 6.59 -5.31
CA ALA A 146 -4.53 6.35 -6.68
C ALA A 146 -5.64 5.82 -7.59
N ALA A 147 -6.47 4.90 -7.11
CA ALA A 147 -7.62 4.39 -7.86
C ALA A 147 -8.57 5.52 -8.27
N ARG A 148 -8.90 6.44 -7.35
CA ARG A 148 -9.73 7.61 -7.66
C ARG A 148 -9.07 8.54 -8.66
N PHE A 149 -7.79 8.84 -8.49
CA PHE A 149 -7.02 9.70 -9.38
C PHE A 149 -6.93 9.13 -10.80
N VAL A 150 -6.53 7.86 -10.94
CA VAL A 150 -6.41 7.18 -12.25
C VAL A 150 -7.76 7.05 -12.95
N ARG A 151 -8.83 6.78 -12.19
CA ARG A 151 -10.19 6.84 -12.74
C ARG A 151 -10.47 8.20 -13.35
N GLY A 152 -10.16 9.30 -12.65
CA GLY A 152 -10.35 10.66 -13.17
C GLY A 152 -9.54 10.98 -14.42
N LEU A 153 -8.34 10.41 -14.59
CA LEU A 153 -7.56 10.55 -15.82
C LEU A 153 -8.17 9.81 -17.01
N LEU A 154 -8.84 8.69 -16.77
CA LEU A 154 -9.26 7.76 -17.83
C LEU A 154 -10.76 7.84 -18.13
N THR A 155 -11.58 8.42 -17.27
CA THR A 155 -13.04 8.50 -17.47
C THR A 155 -13.53 9.94 -17.39
N ASP A 156 -14.70 10.20 -17.95
CA ASP A 156 -15.40 11.46 -17.78
C ASP A 156 -16.34 11.37 -16.57
N ASN A 157 -16.50 12.46 -15.82
CA ASN A 157 -17.24 12.48 -14.54
C ASN A 157 -18.70 11.98 -14.63
N ASN A 158 -19.29 11.95 -15.81
CA ASN A 158 -20.67 11.50 -16.04
C ASN A 158 -20.77 10.09 -16.63
N ASP A 159 -19.64 9.44 -16.92
CA ASP A 159 -19.60 8.08 -17.47
C ASP A 159 -19.45 7.05 -16.35
N LEU A 160 -20.60 6.63 -15.79
CA LEU A 160 -20.65 5.68 -14.68
C LEU A 160 -20.15 4.28 -15.09
N GLU A 161 -20.44 3.85 -16.31
CA GLU A 161 -20.05 2.52 -16.79
C GLU A 161 -18.52 2.41 -16.93
N SER A 162 -17.88 3.39 -17.56
CA SER A 162 -16.43 3.44 -17.65
C SER A 162 -15.77 3.63 -16.27
N SER A 163 -16.41 4.37 -15.37
CA SER A 163 -15.91 4.57 -14.01
C SER A 163 -15.79 3.27 -13.22
N GLU A 164 -16.69 2.31 -13.42
CA GLU A 164 -16.63 0.99 -12.76
C GLU A 164 -15.38 0.19 -13.15
N LEU A 165 -14.87 0.34 -14.38
CA LEU A 165 -13.69 -0.35 -14.87
C LEU A 165 -12.42 -0.01 -14.06
N PHE A 166 -12.36 1.22 -13.56
CA PHE A 166 -11.21 1.79 -12.86
C PHE A 166 -11.44 2.01 -11.37
N SER A 167 -12.47 1.38 -10.80
CA SER A 167 -12.86 1.52 -9.38
C SER A 167 -12.74 0.20 -8.61
N PRO A 168 -11.51 -0.32 -8.40
CA PRO A 168 -11.32 -1.46 -7.52
C PRO A 168 -11.53 -1.08 -6.06
N ASN A 169 -11.96 -2.06 -5.24
CA ASN A 169 -11.92 -1.93 -3.80
C ASN A 169 -10.53 -2.28 -3.26
N ILE A 170 -10.14 -1.58 -2.21
CA ILE A 170 -8.91 -1.82 -1.46
C ILE A 170 -9.28 -2.37 -0.10
N TRP A 171 -8.90 -3.62 0.16
CA TRP A 171 -9.15 -4.33 1.41
C TRP A 171 -7.86 -4.42 2.20
N VAL A 172 -7.91 -4.00 3.45
CA VAL A 172 -6.77 -4.07 4.37
C VAL A 172 -7.18 -4.88 5.59
N LEU A 173 -6.37 -5.88 5.93
CA LEU A 173 -6.52 -6.62 7.18
C LEU A 173 -5.40 -6.19 8.15
N CYS A 174 -5.76 -5.63 9.28
CA CYS A 174 -4.86 -5.09 10.29
C CYS A 174 -5.16 -5.65 11.68
N SER A 175 -4.24 -5.46 12.60
CA SER A 175 -4.32 -5.94 13.99
C SER A 175 -4.21 -4.79 14.99
N ASP A 176 -4.28 -5.11 16.29
CA ASP A 176 -4.10 -4.16 17.40
C ASP A 176 -2.79 -3.36 17.24
N GLY A 177 -1.69 -4.03 16.93
CA GLY A 177 -0.39 -3.40 16.76
C GLY A 177 -0.35 -2.40 15.58
N ASP A 178 -1.02 -2.70 14.47
CA ASP A 178 -1.16 -1.74 13.38
C ASP A 178 -1.85 -0.45 13.84
N LEU A 179 -2.89 -0.56 14.69
CA LEU A 179 -3.68 0.58 15.13
C LEU A 179 -3.08 1.35 16.31
N GLN A 180 -2.10 0.78 16.98
CA GLN A 180 -1.27 1.48 17.97
C GLN A 180 -0.23 2.39 17.30
N GLU A 181 0.24 2.03 16.11
CA GLU A 181 1.20 2.83 15.36
C GLU A 181 0.62 4.19 14.95
N GLY A 182 1.35 5.27 15.22
CA GLY A 182 0.93 6.64 14.91
C GLY A 182 0.59 6.86 13.43
N ILE A 183 1.32 6.20 12.52
CA ILE A 183 1.09 6.27 11.08
C ILE A 183 -0.33 5.83 10.69
N SER A 184 -0.92 4.85 11.39
CA SER A 184 -2.29 4.42 11.12
C SER A 184 -3.32 5.50 11.47
N ALA A 185 -3.10 6.23 12.56
CA ALA A 185 -3.94 7.37 12.95
C ALA A 185 -3.84 8.51 11.91
N GLU A 186 -2.63 8.86 11.48
CA GLU A 186 -2.38 9.87 10.45
C GLU A 186 -3.08 9.52 9.13
N ALA A 187 -2.86 8.29 8.63
CA ALA A 187 -3.40 7.82 7.37
C ALA A 187 -4.94 7.68 7.41
N SER A 188 -5.49 7.12 8.49
CA SER A 188 -6.94 6.92 8.64
C SER A 188 -7.71 8.25 8.78
N SER A 189 -7.13 9.23 9.48
CA SER A 189 -7.68 10.58 9.55
C SER A 189 -7.75 11.23 8.16
N LEU A 190 -6.67 11.12 7.37
CA LEU A 190 -6.65 11.63 6.00
C LEU A 190 -7.65 10.90 5.09
N ALA A 191 -7.77 9.57 5.22
CA ALA A 191 -8.72 8.78 4.43
C ALA A 191 -10.18 9.21 4.68
N GLY A 192 -10.53 9.54 5.94
CA GLY A 192 -11.83 10.10 6.29
C GLY A 192 -12.07 11.48 5.66
N THR A 193 -11.07 12.37 5.73
CA THR A 193 -11.10 13.68 5.07
C THR A 193 -11.30 13.56 3.56
N GLN A 194 -10.61 12.60 2.93
CA GLN A 194 -10.68 12.30 1.50
C GLN A 194 -11.94 11.52 1.09
N LYS A 195 -12.72 11.03 2.06
CA LYS A 195 -13.94 10.23 1.82
C LYS A 195 -13.70 9.06 0.85
N LEU A 196 -12.69 8.24 1.12
CA LEU A 196 -12.27 7.15 0.25
C LEU A 196 -13.22 5.94 0.33
N GLY A 197 -14.36 6.01 -0.36
CA GLY A 197 -15.39 4.97 -0.31
C GLY A 197 -14.97 3.61 -0.86
N ASN A 198 -13.87 3.52 -1.60
CA ASN A 198 -13.29 2.27 -2.08
C ASN A 198 -12.32 1.62 -1.08
N LEU A 199 -12.06 2.20 0.09
CA LEU A 199 -11.20 1.66 1.14
C LEU A 199 -12.03 0.91 2.20
N LYS A 200 -11.69 -0.36 2.44
CA LYS A 200 -12.31 -1.25 3.43
C LYS A 200 -11.21 -1.81 4.33
N VAL A 201 -11.25 -1.48 5.61
CA VAL A 201 -10.28 -1.97 6.60
C VAL A 201 -10.97 -2.95 7.54
N ILE A 202 -10.36 -4.10 7.75
CA ILE A 202 -10.79 -5.12 8.70
C ILE A 202 -9.80 -5.07 9.86
N TYR A 203 -10.30 -4.81 11.04
CA TYR A 203 -9.52 -4.78 12.27
C TYR A 203 -9.77 -6.03 13.10
N ASP A 204 -8.74 -6.87 13.25
CA ASP A 204 -8.74 -8.03 14.15
C ASP A 204 -8.53 -7.55 15.59
N ASP A 205 -9.64 -7.39 16.31
CA ASP A 205 -9.67 -7.03 17.74
C ASP A 205 -9.59 -8.29 18.60
N ASN A 206 -8.40 -8.87 18.68
CA ASN A 206 -8.15 -10.07 19.49
C ASN A 206 -7.53 -9.77 20.87
N ARG A 207 -7.13 -8.51 21.10
CA ARG A 207 -6.57 -7.98 22.35
C ARG A 207 -5.27 -8.62 22.83
N ILE A 208 -4.53 -9.28 21.94
CA ILE A 208 -3.27 -9.93 22.29
C ILE A 208 -2.13 -9.40 21.41
N SER A 209 -1.05 -9.03 22.07
CA SER A 209 0.25 -8.71 21.45
C SER A 209 1.33 -9.69 21.97
N ILE A 210 2.57 -9.49 21.52
CA ILE A 210 3.72 -10.29 22.01
C ILE A 210 3.91 -10.12 23.51
N GLU A 211 3.69 -8.92 24.03
CA GLU A 211 3.91 -8.61 25.46
C GLU A 211 2.77 -9.11 26.36
N GLY A 212 1.55 -9.25 25.81
CA GLY A 212 0.42 -9.70 26.60
C GLY A 212 -0.92 -9.15 26.10
N ASP A 213 -1.83 -8.93 27.05
CA ASP A 213 -3.09 -8.24 26.80
C ASP A 213 -2.84 -6.79 26.41
N THR A 214 -3.45 -6.36 25.30
CA THR A 214 -3.27 -5.00 24.78
C THR A 214 -3.70 -3.90 25.75
N HIS A 215 -4.57 -4.19 26.74
CA HIS A 215 -4.95 -3.23 27.78
C HIS A 215 -3.77 -2.70 28.62
N LEU A 216 -2.61 -3.37 28.57
CA LEU A 216 -1.39 -2.83 29.17
C LEU A 216 -0.97 -1.50 28.58
N ALA A 217 -1.27 -1.25 27.29
CA ALA A 217 -0.82 -0.07 26.56
C ALA A 217 -1.88 0.55 25.62
N PHE A 218 -3.05 -0.10 25.43
CA PHE A 218 -4.02 0.26 24.40
C PHE A 218 -5.45 0.01 24.89
N THR A 219 -6.09 1.02 25.47
CA THR A 219 -7.42 0.94 26.10
C THR A 219 -8.49 1.77 25.42
N GLU A 220 -8.19 2.40 24.30
CA GLU A 220 -9.11 3.28 23.60
C GLU A 220 -10.24 2.53 22.90
N ASP A 221 -11.35 3.24 22.65
CA ASP A 221 -12.43 2.78 21.79
C ASP A 221 -12.10 3.07 20.32
N VAL A 222 -11.54 2.07 19.63
CA VAL A 222 -11.18 2.16 18.21
C VAL A 222 -12.39 2.47 17.34
N SER A 223 -13.56 1.89 17.64
CA SER A 223 -14.79 2.17 16.89
C SER A 223 -15.18 3.65 16.98
N ALA A 224 -15.11 4.24 18.17
CA ALA A 224 -15.40 5.67 18.38
C ALA A 224 -14.35 6.55 17.67
N ARG A 225 -13.04 6.19 17.74
CA ARG A 225 -11.98 6.89 17.04
C ARG A 225 -12.22 6.94 15.54
N TYR A 226 -12.54 5.83 14.90
CA TYR A 226 -12.78 5.77 13.46
C TYR A 226 -14.06 6.48 13.05
N LYS A 227 -15.13 6.42 13.86
CA LYS A 227 -16.33 7.25 13.66
C LYS A 227 -16.00 8.75 13.69
N ALA A 228 -15.10 9.16 14.61
CA ALA A 228 -14.64 10.56 14.68
C ALA A 228 -13.80 10.96 13.45
N TYR A 229 -13.10 10.05 12.80
CA TYR A 229 -12.45 10.29 11.50
C TYR A 229 -13.44 10.40 10.33
N GLY A 230 -14.73 10.11 10.53
CA GLY A 230 -15.75 10.13 9.48
C GLY A 230 -15.88 8.83 8.70
N TRP A 231 -15.43 7.71 9.25
CA TRP A 231 -15.59 6.37 8.69
C TRP A 231 -16.95 5.77 9.04
N GLU A 232 -17.45 4.90 8.18
CA GLU A 232 -18.49 3.94 8.56
C GLU A 232 -17.86 2.80 9.35
N VAL A 233 -18.53 2.33 10.41
CA VAL A 233 -17.99 1.28 11.28
C VAL A 233 -19.03 0.17 11.45
N PHE A 234 -18.65 -1.04 11.06
CA PHE A 234 -19.38 -2.27 11.36
C PHE A 234 -18.68 -3.04 12.47
N GLU A 235 -19.45 -3.66 13.36
CA GLU A 235 -18.92 -4.50 14.43
C GLU A 235 -19.41 -5.94 14.24
N VAL A 236 -18.47 -6.89 14.27
CA VAL A 236 -18.72 -8.32 14.12
C VAL A 236 -18.27 -9.01 15.39
N GLU A 237 -19.25 -9.43 16.18
CA GLU A 237 -19.02 -10.21 17.41
C GLU A 237 -18.72 -11.66 17.06
N MET A 238 -17.87 -12.30 17.88
CA MET A 238 -17.58 -13.73 17.77
C MET A 238 -18.78 -14.60 18.16
N LYS A 239 -18.76 -15.86 17.75
CA LYS A 239 -19.70 -16.88 18.20
C LYS A 239 -19.50 -17.18 19.70
N LYS A 240 -20.49 -17.85 20.33
CA LYS A 240 -20.43 -18.21 21.76
C LYS A 240 -19.23 -19.10 22.14
N ASP A 241 -18.72 -19.88 21.20
CA ASP A 241 -17.56 -20.76 21.37
C ASP A 241 -16.21 -20.03 21.20
N GLY A 242 -16.24 -18.73 20.87
CA GLY A 242 -15.07 -17.91 20.62
C GLY A 242 -14.58 -17.91 19.15
N ASN A 243 -15.23 -18.68 18.28
CA ASN A 243 -14.91 -18.65 16.85
C ASN A 243 -15.41 -17.35 16.21
N VAL A 244 -14.74 -16.93 15.14
CA VAL A 244 -15.21 -15.82 14.30
C VAL A 244 -16.53 -16.21 13.62
N ASP A 245 -17.48 -15.27 13.62
CA ASP A 245 -18.77 -15.44 12.92
C ASP A 245 -18.61 -15.08 11.45
N ARG A 246 -18.26 -16.09 10.63
CA ARG A 246 -18.04 -15.96 9.18
C ARG A 246 -19.25 -15.36 8.44
N GLU A 247 -20.45 -15.76 8.83
CA GLU A 247 -21.68 -15.30 8.17
C GLU A 247 -21.98 -13.83 8.47
N LYS A 248 -21.80 -13.40 9.73
CA LYS A 248 -21.92 -11.97 10.08
C LYS A 248 -20.83 -11.14 9.40
N PHE A 249 -19.60 -11.67 9.32
CA PHE A 249 -18.54 -10.99 8.60
C PHE A 249 -18.88 -10.82 7.12
N GLU A 250 -19.35 -11.88 6.44
CA GLU A 250 -19.77 -11.81 5.04
C GLU A 250 -20.86 -10.74 4.84
N ALA A 251 -21.87 -10.71 5.71
CA ALA A 251 -22.93 -9.71 5.67
C ALA A 251 -22.40 -8.28 5.87
N ALA A 252 -21.47 -8.07 6.80
CA ALA A 252 -20.80 -6.80 7.03
C ALA A 252 -19.95 -6.38 5.81
N ALA A 253 -19.18 -7.30 5.21
CA ALA A 253 -18.37 -7.05 4.03
C ALA A 253 -19.25 -6.68 2.81
N LEU A 254 -20.35 -7.39 2.58
CA LEU A 254 -21.30 -7.07 1.52
C LEU A 254 -22.00 -5.71 1.76
N SER A 255 -22.24 -5.36 3.01
CA SER A 255 -22.77 -4.03 3.37
C SER A 255 -21.72 -2.93 3.15
N ALA A 256 -20.47 -3.20 3.50
CA ALA A 256 -19.35 -2.29 3.26
C ALA A 256 -19.16 -1.98 1.77
N LEU A 257 -19.38 -2.94 0.88
CA LEU A 257 -19.27 -2.72 -0.57
C LEU A 257 -20.33 -1.75 -1.12
N LYS A 258 -21.42 -1.53 -0.39
CA LYS A 258 -22.47 -0.56 -0.77
C LYS A 258 -22.14 0.87 -0.33
N ILE A 259 -21.19 1.05 0.57
CA ILE A 259 -20.73 2.36 1.05
C ILE A 259 -19.64 2.86 0.10
N ASN A 260 -19.90 3.95 -0.59
CA ASN A 260 -19.00 4.52 -1.62
C ASN A 260 -18.64 5.99 -1.37
N ASP A 261 -19.18 6.59 -0.31
CA ASP A 261 -18.99 8.00 0.04
C ASP A 261 -18.06 8.24 1.24
N ARG A 262 -17.59 7.17 1.87
CA ARG A 262 -16.65 7.22 3.00
C ARG A 262 -15.94 5.88 3.18
N PRO A 263 -14.74 5.84 3.79
CA PRO A 263 -14.07 4.60 4.10
C PRO A 263 -14.80 3.80 5.18
N VAL A 264 -14.57 2.48 5.21
CA VAL A 264 -15.25 1.55 6.11
C VAL A 264 -14.26 0.81 6.98
N LEU A 265 -14.52 0.75 8.28
CA LEU A 265 -13.88 -0.14 9.23
C LEU A 265 -14.85 -1.29 9.59
N ILE A 266 -14.40 -2.54 9.48
CA ILE A 266 -15.07 -3.70 10.05
C ILE A 266 -14.25 -4.16 11.24
N ARG A 267 -14.68 -3.83 12.46
CA ARG A 267 -14.10 -4.32 13.70
C ARG A 267 -14.57 -5.74 13.94
N LEU A 268 -13.63 -6.67 13.96
CA LEU A 268 -13.87 -8.10 14.10
C LEU A 268 -13.32 -8.58 15.43
N LYS A 269 -14.17 -9.03 16.34
CA LYS A 269 -13.70 -9.71 17.55
C LYS A 269 -13.30 -11.14 17.27
N SER A 270 -12.13 -11.53 17.75
CA SER A 270 -11.61 -12.88 17.62
C SER A 270 -10.87 -13.33 18.89
N VAL A 271 -10.60 -14.63 18.97
CA VAL A 271 -9.72 -15.20 19.98
C VAL A 271 -8.50 -15.78 19.27
N ILE A 272 -7.33 -15.17 19.51
CA ILE A 272 -6.09 -15.64 18.89
C ILE A 272 -5.87 -17.13 19.13
N ALA A 273 -5.39 -17.85 18.13
CA ALA A 273 -5.15 -19.29 18.13
C ALA A 273 -6.41 -20.17 18.42
N TRP A 274 -7.63 -19.64 18.21
CA TRP A 274 -8.81 -20.50 18.27
C TRP A 274 -8.69 -21.64 17.22
N PRO A 275 -8.98 -22.96 17.54
CA PRO A 275 -9.56 -23.47 18.77
C PRO A 275 -8.55 -24.21 19.68
N ALA A 276 -7.28 -23.83 19.67
CA ALA A 276 -6.24 -24.51 20.45
C ALA A 276 -6.67 -24.64 21.91
N PRO A 277 -6.60 -25.84 22.52
CA PRO A 277 -7.17 -26.11 23.86
C PRO A 277 -6.59 -25.23 24.96
N SER A 278 -5.26 -25.04 25.00
CA SER A 278 -4.57 -24.27 26.04
C SER A 278 -3.84 -23.03 25.53
N ALA A 279 -3.55 -22.94 24.24
CA ALA A 279 -2.82 -21.80 23.67
C ALA A 279 -3.73 -20.63 23.22
N LYS A 280 -5.03 -20.86 22.99
CA LYS A 280 -5.95 -19.80 22.58
C LYS A 280 -6.01 -18.66 23.59
N GLY A 281 -6.06 -17.43 23.10
CA GLY A 281 -6.15 -16.23 23.94
C GLY A 281 -4.86 -15.89 24.69
N THR A 282 -3.72 -16.48 24.34
CA THR A 282 -2.45 -16.25 25.03
C THR A 282 -1.44 -15.51 24.17
N ALA A 283 -0.59 -14.67 24.78
CA ALA A 283 0.52 -14.00 24.13
C ALA A 283 1.52 -14.99 23.50
N LYS A 284 1.72 -16.18 24.13
CA LYS A 284 2.59 -17.22 23.61
C LYS A 284 2.18 -17.67 22.20
N SER A 285 0.87 -17.75 21.92
CA SER A 285 0.37 -18.16 20.61
C SER A 285 0.52 -17.08 19.53
N HIS A 286 0.83 -15.85 19.92
CA HIS A 286 1.05 -14.75 18.98
C HIS A 286 2.30 -14.97 18.12
N GLY A 287 3.46 -15.20 18.74
CA GLY A 287 4.77 -15.18 18.06
C GLY A 287 5.63 -16.43 18.22
N SER A 288 5.07 -17.57 18.65
CA SER A 288 5.81 -18.80 18.87
C SER A 288 5.08 -20.03 18.32
N ALA A 289 5.84 -21.08 17.99
CA ALA A 289 5.28 -22.38 17.72
C ALA A 289 4.47 -22.88 18.93
N LEU A 290 3.32 -23.51 18.70
CA LEU A 290 2.42 -23.95 19.77
C LEU A 290 3.01 -25.11 20.59
N GLY A 291 3.91 -25.89 19.98
CA GLY A 291 4.44 -27.14 20.53
C GLY A 291 3.69 -28.37 20.00
N ALA A 292 4.40 -29.48 19.86
CA ALA A 292 3.88 -30.69 19.22
C ALA A 292 2.58 -31.21 19.87
N ASP A 293 2.54 -31.23 21.20
CA ASP A 293 1.35 -31.69 21.95
C ASP A 293 0.13 -30.81 21.73
N GLU A 294 0.31 -29.49 21.69
CA GLU A 294 -0.80 -28.56 21.47
C GLU A 294 -1.29 -28.62 20.02
N VAL A 295 -0.39 -28.78 19.06
CA VAL A 295 -0.74 -28.99 17.64
C VAL A 295 -1.55 -30.29 17.49
N ALA A 296 -1.11 -31.41 18.08
CA ALA A 296 -1.83 -32.68 18.04
C ALA A 296 -3.25 -32.55 18.65
N LYS A 297 -3.35 -31.98 19.85
CA LYS A 297 -4.64 -31.73 20.49
C LYS A 297 -5.56 -30.81 19.68
N THR A 298 -5.00 -29.82 19.05
CA THR A 298 -5.78 -28.89 18.20
C THR A 298 -6.30 -29.59 16.95
N LYS A 299 -5.48 -30.47 16.34
CA LYS A 299 -5.91 -31.32 15.20
C LYS A 299 -7.07 -32.25 15.64
N ALA A 300 -6.97 -32.87 16.78
CA ALA A 300 -8.06 -33.72 17.34
C ALA A 300 -9.37 -32.93 17.50
N VAL A 301 -9.30 -31.70 18.04
CA VAL A 301 -10.48 -30.80 18.18
C VAL A 301 -11.11 -30.48 16.81
N LEU A 302 -10.30 -30.33 15.77
CA LEU A 302 -10.73 -30.02 14.39
C LEU A 302 -11.09 -31.29 13.60
N GLY A 303 -10.96 -32.49 14.16
CA GLY A 303 -11.27 -33.78 13.53
C GLY A 303 -10.23 -34.23 12.49
N PHE A 304 -8.98 -33.79 12.64
CA PHE A 304 -7.83 -34.23 11.84
C PHE A 304 -7.02 -35.31 12.58
N ASP A 305 -6.28 -36.11 11.82
CA ASP A 305 -5.30 -37.04 12.35
C ASP A 305 -4.16 -36.27 13.05
N GLU A 306 -3.96 -36.58 14.35
CA GLU A 306 -2.98 -35.91 15.21
C GLU A 306 -1.54 -36.07 14.70
N THR A 307 -1.28 -37.17 13.98
CA THR A 307 0.06 -37.58 13.53
C THR A 307 0.40 -37.08 12.13
N GLN A 308 -0.60 -36.69 11.32
CA GLN A 308 -0.41 -36.23 9.96
C GLN A 308 -0.13 -34.73 9.93
N ASN A 309 0.99 -34.34 9.34
CA ASN A 309 1.32 -32.94 9.09
C ASN A 309 1.09 -32.58 7.62
N PHE A 310 0.67 -31.35 7.38
CA PHE A 310 0.40 -30.81 6.03
C PHE A 310 -0.61 -31.66 5.24
N TYR A 311 -1.57 -32.25 5.91
CA TYR A 311 -2.63 -32.98 5.25
C TYR A 311 -3.65 -32.02 4.62
N VAL A 312 -3.93 -32.24 3.36
CA VAL A 312 -4.96 -31.52 2.59
C VAL A 312 -5.80 -32.55 1.85
N ASP A 313 -7.07 -32.64 2.19
CA ASP A 313 -8.02 -33.49 1.45
C ASP A 313 -8.19 -32.98 0.01
N GLU A 314 -8.06 -33.87 -0.97
CA GLU A 314 -8.17 -33.52 -2.40
C GLU A 314 -9.52 -32.90 -2.76
N LYS A 315 -10.62 -33.34 -2.13
CA LYS A 315 -11.96 -32.79 -2.38
C LYS A 315 -12.08 -31.38 -1.79
N VAL A 316 -11.48 -31.13 -0.63
CA VAL A 316 -11.44 -29.79 -0.01
C VAL A 316 -10.62 -28.84 -0.87
N LEU A 317 -9.47 -29.28 -1.37
CA LEU A 317 -8.64 -28.45 -2.24
C LEU A 317 -9.33 -28.16 -3.59
N ALA A 318 -9.96 -29.19 -4.18
CA ALA A 318 -10.72 -29.03 -5.41
C ALA A 318 -11.86 -28.02 -5.23
N HIS A 319 -12.63 -28.12 -4.13
CA HIS A 319 -13.69 -27.19 -3.80
C HIS A 319 -13.17 -25.75 -3.60
N ALA A 320 -12.12 -25.55 -2.84
CA ALA A 320 -11.52 -24.22 -2.65
C ALA A 320 -11.03 -23.63 -4.00
N ARG A 321 -10.53 -24.46 -4.91
CA ARG A 321 -10.07 -24.05 -6.24
C ARG A 321 -11.19 -23.75 -7.24
N GLU A 322 -12.46 -24.05 -6.94
CA GLU A 322 -13.62 -23.62 -7.75
C GLU A 322 -13.71 -22.09 -7.88
N VAL A 323 -13.12 -21.35 -6.96
CA VAL A 323 -12.98 -19.88 -7.05
C VAL A 323 -12.39 -19.44 -8.40
N LYS A 324 -11.54 -20.25 -9.04
CA LYS A 324 -10.97 -19.96 -10.36
C LYS A 324 -12.05 -19.76 -11.44
N THR A 325 -13.14 -20.52 -11.37
CA THR A 325 -14.25 -20.39 -12.33
C THR A 325 -14.94 -19.04 -12.18
N ARG A 326 -15.24 -18.64 -10.94
CA ARG A 326 -15.78 -17.32 -10.64
C ARG A 326 -14.82 -16.20 -11.07
N ALA A 327 -13.56 -16.34 -10.72
CA ALA A 327 -12.49 -15.41 -11.01
C ALA A 327 -12.34 -15.16 -12.53
N THR A 328 -12.26 -16.24 -13.31
CA THR A 328 -12.16 -16.16 -14.77
C THR A 328 -13.40 -15.49 -15.39
N THR A 329 -14.60 -15.73 -14.85
CA THR A 329 -15.83 -15.07 -15.33
C THR A 329 -15.76 -13.57 -15.08
N LEU A 330 -15.40 -13.13 -13.85
CA LEU A 330 -15.27 -11.72 -13.51
C LEU A 330 -14.22 -11.00 -14.38
N TYR A 331 -13.08 -11.65 -14.62
CA TYR A 331 -12.05 -11.10 -15.48
C TYR A 331 -12.56 -10.93 -16.93
N LYS A 332 -13.19 -11.97 -17.51
CA LYS A 332 -13.70 -11.92 -18.89
C LYS A 332 -14.78 -10.86 -19.09
N GLU A 333 -15.67 -10.70 -18.11
CA GLU A 333 -16.70 -9.64 -18.13
C GLU A 333 -16.07 -8.26 -18.09
N TRP A 334 -15.09 -8.05 -17.21
CA TRP A 334 -14.34 -6.80 -17.13
C TRP A 334 -13.55 -6.54 -18.41
N ASP A 335 -12.82 -7.53 -18.94
CA ASP A 335 -11.99 -7.38 -20.14
C ASP A 335 -12.85 -7.03 -21.36
N LYS A 336 -14.01 -7.66 -21.51
CA LYS A 336 -14.96 -7.31 -22.57
C LYS A 336 -15.37 -5.84 -22.51
N LYS A 337 -15.74 -5.33 -21.32
CA LYS A 337 -16.08 -3.92 -21.11
C LYS A 337 -14.87 -3.01 -21.36
N PHE A 338 -13.69 -3.42 -20.90
CA PHE A 338 -12.45 -2.67 -21.07
C PHE A 338 -12.06 -2.54 -22.55
N GLN A 339 -12.18 -3.62 -23.34
CA GLN A 339 -11.92 -3.55 -24.79
C GLN A 339 -12.93 -2.64 -25.50
N SER A 340 -14.21 -2.69 -25.13
CA SER A 340 -15.23 -1.77 -25.65
C SER A 340 -14.91 -0.32 -25.31
N TRP A 341 -14.50 -0.04 -24.05
CA TRP A 341 -14.07 1.29 -23.62
C TRP A 341 -12.86 1.78 -24.44
N ARG A 342 -11.87 0.93 -24.69
CA ARG A 342 -10.69 1.29 -25.52
C ARG A 342 -11.07 1.67 -26.94
N GLN A 343 -12.04 1.00 -27.54
CA GLN A 343 -12.52 1.31 -28.90
C GLN A 343 -13.19 2.67 -28.96
N VAL A 344 -13.97 3.03 -27.95
CA VAL A 344 -14.68 4.32 -27.88
C VAL A 344 -13.74 5.46 -27.44
N ASN A 345 -12.69 5.16 -26.66
CA ASN A 345 -11.76 6.14 -26.09
C ASN A 345 -10.30 5.85 -26.50
N PRO A 346 -9.93 5.90 -27.80
CA PRO A 346 -8.61 5.49 -28.26
C PRO A 346 -7.45 6.28 -27.66
N GLU A 347 -7.60 7.59 -27.44
CA GLU A 347 -6.54 8.41 -26.84
C GLU A 347 -6.37 8.12 -25.33
N LYS A 348 -7.45 7.90 -24.59
CA LYS A 348 -7.38 7.46 -23.19
C LYS A 348 -6.81 6.03 -23.09
N GLY A 349 -7.07 5.17 -24.08
CA GLY A 349 -6.45 3.85 -24.19
C GLY A 349 -4.93 3.91 -24.36
N LYS A 350 -4.44 4.80 -25.23
CA LYS A 350 -3.00 5.07 -25.41
C LYS A 350 -2.39 5.64 -24.12
N LEU A 351 -3.10 6.57 -23.47
CA LEU A 351 -2.67 7.12 -22.20
C LEU A 351 -2.55 6.01 -21.14
N PHE A 352 -3.54 5.14 -21.02
CA PHE A 352 -3.51 4.00 -20.10
C PHE A 352 -2.29 3.12 -20.32
N ASP A 353 -2.00 2.73 -21.57
CA ASP A 353 -0.84 1.89 -21.89
C ASP A 353 0.48 2.58 -21.49
N ARG A 354 0.61 3.88 -21.75
CA ARG A 354 1.78 4.67 -21.39
C ARG A 354 1.97 4.75 -19.86
N ILE A 355 0.92 5.14 -19.14
CA ILE A 355 1.01 5.32 -17.68
C ILE A 355 1.13 3.99 -16.92
N LYS A 356 0.55 2.90 -17.45
CA LYS A 356 0.69 1.56 -16.88
C LYS A 356 2.15 1.10 -16.88
N ASN A 357 2.88 1.43 -17.93
CA ASN A 357 4.30 1.09 -18.06
C ASN A 357 5.23 2.17 -17.47
N LEU A 358 4.67 3.27 -16.98
CA LEU A 358 5.42 4.46 -16.58
C LEU A 358 6.37 4.94 -17.68
N ASP A 359 5.92 4.90 -18.95
CA ASP A 359 6.70 5.41 -20.06
C ASP A 359 6.57 6.94 -20.12
N ILE A 360 7.59 7.60 -20.67
CA ILE A 360 7.62 9.05 -20.84
C ILE A 360 7.49 9.41 -22.32
N PRO A 361 6.98 10.62 -22.65
CA PRO A 361 7.05 11.14 -24.01
C PRO A 361 8.49 11.22 -24.51
N THR A 362 8.70 10.95 -25.78
CA THR A 362 10.04 10.97 -26.42
C THR A 362 10.72 12.35 -26.36
N ASN A 363 9.95 13.42 -26.35
CA ASN A 363 10.43 14.81 -26.36
C ASN A 363 10.04 15.50 -25.05
N LEU A 364 10.56 15.01 -23.92
CA LEU A 364 10.30 15.64 -22.62
C LEU A 364 11.06 16.97 -22.52
N GLU A 365 10.32 18.07 -22.45
CA GLU A 365 10.89 19.40 -22.28
C GLU A 365 11.18 19.69 -20.80
N LEU A 366 12.31 20.33 -20.56
CA LEU A 366 12.72 20.78 -19.23
C LEU A 366 13.19 22.22 -19.27
N PRO A 367 12.99 23.00 -18.21
CA PRO A 367 13.43 24.38 -18.16
C PRO A 367 14.96 24.47 -18.13
N LYS A 368 15.51 25.45 -18.87
CA LYS A 368 16.87 25.93 -18.70
C LYS A 368 16.84 27.19 -17.84
N PHE A 369 17.81 27.33 -16.99
CA PHE A 369 17.91 28.45 -16.07
C PHE A 369 19.09 29.35 -16.44
N GLU A 370 18.82 30.67 -16.49
CA GLU A 370 19.80 31.71 -16.66
C GLU A 370 19.67 32.70 -15.50
N ASP A 371 20.79 33.14 -14.94
CA ASP A 371 20.84 34.12 -13.86
C ASP A 371 21.46 35.43 -14.35
N LYS A 372 20.72 36.18 -15.16
CA LYS A 372 21.17 37.45 -15.78
C LYS A 372 21.49 38.53 -14.73
N GLU A 373 20.85 38.48 -13.59
CA GLU A 373 21.03 39.46 -12.51
C GLU A 373 22.08 39.03 -11.48
N LYS A 374 22.66 37.83 -11.60
CA LYS A 374 23.63 37.23 -10.69
C LYS A 374 23.15 37.16 -9.22
N LYS A 375 21.85 36.97 -9.02
CA LYS A 375 21.22 36.84 -7.70
C LYS A 375 21.18 35.42 -7.20
N GLY A 376 21.50 34.46 -8.05
CA GLY A 376 21.33 33.04 -7.79
C GLY A 376 19.89 32.58 -7.83
N ILE A 377 19.69 31.26 -7.88
CA ILE A 377 18.38 30.60 -7.82
C ILE A 377 18.44 29.49 -6.78
N ALA A 378 17.51 29.49 -5.81
CA ALA A 378 17.38 28.37 -4.88
C ALA A 378 16.99 27.10 -5.64
N THR A 379 17.63 25.96 -5.34
CA THR A 379 17.33 24.73 -6.06
C THR A 379 15.90 24.22 -5.80
N ARG A 380 15.30 24.54 -4.64
CA ARG A 380 13.86 24.31 -4.40
C ARG A 380 12.97 25.08 -5.38
N THR A 381 13.33 26.31 -5.70
CA THR A 381 12.58 27.15 -6.66
C THR A 381 12.72 26.62 -8.08
N ALA A 382 13.92 26.18 -8.46
CA ALA A 382 14.15 25.50 -9.72
C ALA A 382 13.32 24.22 -9.83
N SER A 383 13.27 23.40 -8.76
CA SER A 383 12.45 22.20 -8.71
C SER A 383 10.96 22.48 -8.91
N GLY A 384 10.41 23.52 -8.29
CA GLY A 384 9.02 23.93 -8.50
C GLY A 384 8.71 24.26 -9.97
N LYS A 385 9.64 24.96 -10.66
CA LYS A 385 9.51 25.23 -12.10
C LYS A 385 9.59 23.96 -12.94
N VAL A 386 10.46 23.01 -12.58
CA VAL A 386 10.56 21.71 -13.25
C VAL A 386 9.28 20.91 -13.05
N ILE A 387 8.76 20.80 -11.82
CA ILE A 387 7.49 20.13 -11.52
C ILE A 387 6.37 20.70 -12.42
N ASN A 388 6.26 22.02 -12.53
CA ASN A 388 5.23 22.66 -13.33
C ASN A 388 5.41 22.44 -14.85
N THR A 389 6.65 22.37 -15.33
CA THR A 389 6.94 22.03 -16.72
C THR A 389 6.61 20.58 -17.03
N LEU A 390 6.97 19.66 -16.14
CA LEU A 390 6.65 18.23 -16.25
C LEU A 390 5.14 18.00 -16.16
N ALA A 391 4.46 18.69 -15.26
CA ALA A 391 3.03 18.56 -15.05
C ALA A 391 2.19 18.90 -16.29
N LYS A 392 2.66 19.79 -17.17
CA LYS A 392 2.02 20.11 -18.45
C LYS A 392 2.10 18.94 -19.45
N GLN A 393 3.10 18.09 -19.34
CA GLN A 393 3.40 17.01 -20.27
C GLN A 393 3.00 15.62 -19.72
N LEU A 394 2.94 15.50 -18.41
CA LEU A 394 2.65 14.26 -17.68
C LEU A 394 1.38 14.46 -16.82
N PRO A 395 0.18 14.21 -17.36
CA PRO A 395 -1.06 14.36 -16.60
C PRO A 395 -1.13 13.42 -15.40
N GLU A 396 -0.39 12.33 -15.40
CA GLU A 396 -0.25 11.37 -14.32
C GLU A 396 0.71 11.81 -13.19
N LEU A 397 1.41 12.95 -13.34
CA LEU A 397 2.26 13.49 -12.27
C LEU A 397 1.42 14.29 -11.30
N TRP A 398 1.43 13.90 -10.04
CA TRP A 398 0.74 14.54 -8.93
C TRP A 398 1.51 14.40 -7.63
N GLY A 399 1.13 15.15 -6.62
CA GLY A 399 1.83 15.09 -5.35
C GLY A 399 1.45 16.23 -4.42
N GLY A 400 2.29 16.46 -3.42
CA GLY A 400 2.05 17.52 -2.43
C GLY A 400 3.09 17.51 -1.33
N SER A 401 2.77 18.10 -0.19
CA SER A 401 3.69 18.15 0.93
C SER A 401 2.98 17.99 2.29
N ALA A 402 3.81 17.80 3.32
CA ALA A 402 3.37 17.80 4.71
C ALA A 402 3.21 19.23 5.24
N ASP A 403 2.18 19.92 4.72
CA ASP A 403 1.83 21.32 5.07
C ASP A 403 2.94 22.38 4.75
N LEU A 404 3.85 22.06 3.83
CA LEU A 404 5.00 22.89 3.48
C LEU A 404 5.06 23.23 1.98
N ALA A 405 3.93 23.27 1.28
CA ALA A 405 3.87 23.41 -0.18
C ALA A 405 4.61 24.65 -0.69
N ASP A 406 4.40 25.82 -0.08
CA ASP A 406 5.06 27.06 -0.45
C ASP A 406 6.57 27.02 -0.17
N SER A 407 6.96 26.47 0.99
CA SER A 407 8.37 26.35 1.36
C SER A 407 9.14 25.35 0.51
N ASN A 408 8.50 24.27 0.10
CA ASN A 408 9.11 23.22 -0.76
C ASN A 408 8.96 23.50 -2.24
N ASN A 409 8.12 24.46 -2.63
CA ASN A 409 7.72 24.74 -4.03
C ASN A 409 7.14 23.50 -4.73
N THR A 410 6.20 22.82 -4.06
CA THR A 410 5.60 21.56 -4.55
C THR A 410 4.19 21.73 -5.13
N THR A 411 3.71 22.95 -5.32
CA THR A 411 2.39 23.23 -5.88
C THR A 411 2.42 23.10 -7.41
N ILE A 412 1.49 22.32 -7.96
CA ILE A 412 1.22 22.28 -9.42
C ILE A 412 0.22 23.39 -9.74
N GLU A 413 0.64 24.35 -10.57
CA GLU A 413 -0.20 25.46 -11.00
C GLU A 413 -1.45 24.94 -11.72
N ASN A 414 -2.62 25.44 -11.32
CA ASN A 414 -3.93 24.99 -11.82
C ASN A 414 -4.20 23.47 -11.67
N GLY A 415 -3.48 22.80 -10.76
CA GLY A 415 -3.60 21.36 -10.54
C GLY A 415 -4.88 20.93 -9.80
N GLY A 416 -5.59 21.86 -9.16
CA GLY A 416 -6.70 21.53 -8.26
C GLY A 416 -6.26 20.80 -6.99
N SER A 417 -6.98 20.98 -5.90
CA SER A 417 -6.75 20.24 -4.64
C SER A 417 -7.46 18.89 -4.70
N PHE A 418 -6.73 17.80 -4.51
CA PHE A 418 -7.32 16.46 -4.45
C PHE A 418 -8.21 16.33 -3.21
N LEU A 419 -9.47 16.69 -3.36
CA LEU A 419 -10.49 16.71 -2.32
C LEU A 419 -11.81 16.16 -2.86
N PRO A 420 -12.66 15.57 -1.99
CA PRO A 420 -13.94 15.04 -2.43
C PRO A 420 -14.88 16.16 -2.93
N ASN A 421 -15.76 15.85 -3.86
CA ASN A 421 -16.75 16.80 -4.43
C ASN A 421 -17.66 17.46 -3.35
N SER A 422 -17.75 16.87 -2.17
CA SER A 422 -18.49 17.44 -1.02
C SER A 422 -17.67 18.45 -0.21
N SER A 423 -16.42 18.73 -0.60
CA SER A 423 -15.60 19.75 0.05
C SER A 423 -16.14 21.15 -0.25
N THR A 424 -16.05 22.05 0.73
CA THR A 424 -16.41 23.46 0.60
C THR A 424 -15.26 24.34 0.11
N MET A 425 -14.07 23.77 -0.05
CA MET A 425 -12.88 24.48 -0.51
C MET A 425 -13.02 24.83 -1.98
N LYS A 426 -12.72 26.09 -2.35
CA LYS A 426 -12.85 26.58 -3.75
C LYS A 426 -11.94 25.84 -4.74
N THR A 427 -10.82 25.32 -4.27
CA THR A 427 -9.83 24.58 -5.08
C THR A 427 -10.11 23.08 -5.15
N ALA A 428 -11.20 22.60 -4.50
CA ALA A 428 -11.52 21.20 -4.46
C ALA A 428 -11.82 20.64 -5.85
N ASP A 429 -11.13 19.55 -6.16
CA ASP A 429 -11.30 18.75 -7.36
C ASP A 429 -11.08 17.28 -7.00
N GLU A 430 -12.07 16.44 -7.26
CA GLU A 430 -11.98 15.01 -6.97
C GLU A 430 -10.79 14.34 -7.69
N ASN A 431 -10.40 14.89 -8.82
CA ASN A 431 -9.29 14.43 -9.65
C ASN A 431 -8.07 15.38 -9.57
N GLY A 432 -8.05 16.27 -8.58
CA GLY A 432 -6.99 17.25 -8.38
C GLY A 432 -5.62 16.62 -8.24
N ARG A 433 -4.58 17.37 -8.58
CA ARG A 433 -3.19 16.91 -8.64
C ARG A 433 -2.36 17.36 -7.44
N ILE A 434 -2.96 18.13 -6.51
CA ILE A 434 -2.31 18.62 -5.30
C ILE A 434 -2.89 17.87 -4.11
N ILE A 435 -2.06 17.09 -3.42
CA ILE A 435 -2.44 16.36 -2.21
C ILE A 435 -2.01 17.20 -1.00
N HIS A 436 -2.97 17.53 -0.15
CA HIS A 436 -2.70 18.17 1.13
C HIS A 436 -2.60 17.08 2.21
N PHE A 437 -1.38 16.65 2.53
CA PHE A 437 -1.17 15.59 3.54
C PHE A 437 -1.38 16.10 4.97
N GLY A 438 -1.27 17.42 5.19
CA GLY A 438 -1.15 18.00 6.51
C GLY A 438 0.20 17.62 7.16
N ILE A 439 0.38 17.93 8.44
CA ILE A 439 1.62 17.63 9.16
C ILE A 439 1.65 16.15 9.52
N ARG A 440 1.98 15.29 8.53
CA ARG A 440 1.94 13.83 8.61
C ARG A 440 3.00 13.19 7.71
N GLU A 441 4.28 13.44 8.00
CA GLU A 441 5.40 12.99 7.14
C GLU A 441 5.44 11.47 6.99
N HIS A 442 5.21 10.73 8.08
CA HIS A 442 5.26 9.27 8.05
C HIS A 442 4.16 8.68 7.18
N ALA A 443 2.90 9.09 7.39
CA ALA A 443 1.80 8.65 6.54
C ALA A 443 1.95 9.14 5.10
N MET A 444 2.43 10.36 4.87
CA MET A 444 2.69 10.89 3.53
C MET A 444 3.59 9.96 2.71
N ALA A 445 4.71 9.51 3.28
CA ALA A 445 5.62 8.61 2.59
C ALA A 445 5.01 7.23 2.35
N ALA A 446 4.30 6.66 3.33
CA ALA A 446 3.67 5.36 3.17
C ALA A 446 2.46 5.41 2.23
N ILE A 447 1.69 6.50 2.22
CA ILE A 447 0.62 6.74 1.23
C ILE A 447 1.23 6.84 -0.17
N ALA A 448 2.36 7.55 -0.33
CA ALA A 448 3.08 7.59 -1.60
C ALA A 448 3.53 6.20 -2.08
N ASN A 449 3.96 5.32 -1.16
CA ASN A 449 4.23 3.92 -1.48
C ASN A 449 2.98 3.21 -2.02
N GLY A 450 1.83 3.37 -1.36
CA GLY A 450 0.57 2.81 -1.81
C GLY A 450 0.14 3.31 -3.19
N ILE A 451 0.34 4.60 -3.46
CA ILE A 451 0.09 5.20 -4.77
C ILE A 451 0.99 4.57 -5.84
N ALA A 452 2.28 4.44 -5.57
CA ALA A 452 3.23 3.84 -6.49
C ALA A 452 2.95 2.34 -6.75
N LEU A 453 2.55 1.60 -5.71
CA LEU A 453 2.15 0.18 -5.81
C LEU A 453 0.88 -0.02 -6.64
N PHE A 454 -0.08 0.89 -6.55
CA PHE A 454 -1.28 0.83 -7.40
C PHE A 454 -0.91 1.00 -8.88
N GLY A 455 0.09 1.84 -9.16
CA GLY A 455 0.60 2.10 -10.49
C GLY A 455 -0.20 3.16 -11.26
N CYS A 456 0.13 3.32 -12.55
CA CYS A 456 -0.52 4.26 -13.48
C CYS A 456 -0.44 5.74 -13.07
N SER A 457 0.44 6.10 -12.13
CA SER A 457 0.70 7.50 -11.78
C SER A 457 2.11 7.70 -11.25
N ARG A 458 2.56 8.94 -11.23
CA ARG A 458 3.86 9.37 -10.72
C ARG A 458 3.66 10.29 -9.54
N ILE A 459 4.17 9.87 -8.39
CA ILE A 459 3.99 10.59 -7.12
C ILE A 459 5.27 11.29 -6.68
N PHE A 460 5.15 12.53 -6.26
CA PHE A 460 6.18 13.22 -5.49
C PHE A 460 5.60 13.73 -4.17
N VAL A 461 6.42 13.73 -3.12
CA VAL A 461 6.03 14.19 -1.79
C VAL A 461 7.13 15.03 -1.17
N GLY A 462 6.77 16.16 -0.55
CA GLY A 462 7.71 17.15 -0.06
C GLY A 462 7.64 17.40 1.45
N THR A 463 8.81 17.61 2.05
CA THR A 463 9.00 18.15 3.39
C THR A 463 10.41 18.74 3.51
N PHE A 464 10.80 19.27 4.67
CA PHE A 464 12.19 19.64 4.91
C PHE A 464 13.08 18.41 5.10
N LEU A 465 14.35 18.50 4.74
CA LEU A 465 15.26 17.37 4.82
C LEU A 465 15.37 16.80 6.25
N VAL A 466 15.39 17.65 7.27
CA VAL A 466 15.43 17.20 8.66
C VAL A 466 14.23 16.33 9.04
N PHE A 467 13.06 16.60 8.47
CA PHE A 467 11.84 15.83 8.74
C PHE A 467 11.75 14.51 7.94
N SER A 468 12.77 14.21 7.12
CA SER A 468 12.92 12.87 6.57
C SER A 468 13.06 11.79 7.68
N ASP A 469 13.47 12.18 8.88
CA ASP A 469 13.55 11.29 10.03
C ASP A 469 12.18 10.74 10.46
N TYR A 470 11.12 11.58 10.42
CA TYR A 470 9.75 11.11 10.70
C TYR A 470 9.27 10.04 9.72
N MET A 471 9.70 10.10 8.47
CA MET A 471 9.23 9.22 7.39
C MET A 471 10.18 8.07 7.04
N ARG A 472 11.30 7.94 7.76
CA ARG A 472 12.41 7.04 7.41
C ARG A 472 11.99 5.59 7.20
N GLY A 473 11.08 5.05 8.03
CA GLY A 473 10.58 3.68 7.89
C GLY A 473 9.90 3.45 6.55
N ALA A 474 9.04 4.37 6.13
CA ALA A 474 8.34 4.31 4.85
C ALA A 474 9.28 4.51 3.65
N VAL A 475 10.25 5.44 3.74
CA VAL A 475 11.30 5.65 2.71
C VAL A 475 12.12 4.38 2.50
N ARG A 476 12.50 3.69 3.58
CA ARG A 476 13.22 2.42 3.50
C ARG A 476 12.39 1.35 2.75
N LEU A 477 11.09 1.30 2.99
CA LEU A 477 10.19 0.36 2.28
C LEU A 477 10.02 0.73 0.80
N SER A 478 9.99 2.01 0.43
CA SER A 478 10.02 2.41 -0.98
C SER A 478 11.22 1.84 -1.70
N ALA A 479 12.39 2.03 -1.09
CA ALA A 479 13.66 1.54 -1.65
C ALA A 479 13.71 0.00 -1.70
N LEU A 480 13.23 -0.68 -0.66
CA LEU A 480 13.16 -2.15 -0.60
C LEU A 480 12.28 -2.74 -1.70
N MET A 481 11.15 -2.08 -1.99
CA MET A 481 10.20 -2.51 -3.04
C MET A 481 10.52 -1.93 -4.43
N ASN A 482 11.59 -1.14 -4.59
CA ASN A 482 11.94 -0.43 -5.82
C ASN A 482 10.79 0.43 -6.39
N LEU A 483 10.11 1.18 -5.53
CA LEU A 483 8.96 1.98 -5.93
C LEU A 483 9.38 3.35 -6.49
N PRO A 484 8.76 3.83 -7.58
CA PRO A 484 9.06 5.11 -8.20
C PRO A 484 8.45 6.29 -7.41
N VAL A 485 8.87 6.48 -6.17
CA VAL A 485 8.46 7.60 -5.31
C VAL A 485 9.55 8.66 -5.32
N THR A 486 9.19 9.91 -5.60
CA THR A 486 10.11 11.04 -5.53
C THR A 486 9.89 11.82 -4.24
N TYR A 487 10.90 11.84 -3.39
CA TYR A 487 10.94 12.65 -2.19
C TYR A 487 11.60 13.99 -2.49
N VAL A 488 10.90 15.10 -2.27
CA VAL A 488 11.38 16.46 -2.45
C VAL A 488 11.74 17.03 -1.08
N TRP A 489 13.02 16.99 -0.71
CA TRP A 489 13.51 17.45 0.58
C TRP A 489 14.24 18.77 0.45
N SER A 490 13.59 19.87 0.81
CA SER A 490 14.21 21.20 0.83
C SER A 490 14.87 21.50 2.17
N HIS A 491 15.52 22.68 2.28
CA HIS A 491 16.25 23.10 3.47
C HIS A 491 17.39 22.14 3.79
N ASP A 492 18.30 21.99 2.82
CA ASP A 492 19.28 20.91 2.69
C ASP A 492 20.47 20.96 3.66
N SER A 493 20.67 22.08 4.37
CA SER A 493 21.92 22.29 5.14
C SER A 493 21.76 23.36 6.21
N ILE A 494 22.82 23.55 6.98
CA ILE A 494 22.95 24.67 7.95
C ILE A 494 22.82 26.04 7.27
N GLY A 495 22.99 26.12 5.96
CA GLY A 495 22.83 27.34 5.16
C GLY A 495 21.40 27.88 5.07
N LEU A 496 20.38 27.15 5.58
CA LEU A 496 19.02 27.67 5.68
C LEU A 496 18.89 28.88 6.64
N GLY A 497 19.77 28.95 7.65
CA GLY A 497 19.95 30.12 8.52
C GLY A 497 19.00 30.18 9.71
N GLU A 498 18.04 31.08 9.67
CA GLU A 498 17.27 31.58 10.82
C GLU A 498 16.40 30.55 11.56
N ASP A 499 16.03 29.45 10.96
CA ASP A 499 15.19 28.43 11.61
C ASP A 499 15.93 27.65 12.72
N GLY A 500 17.26 27.72 12.71
CA GLY A 500 18.13 27.19 13.77
C GLY A 500 18.30 25.67 13.76
N PRO A 501 18.92 25.10 14.81
CA PRO A 501 19.42 23.73 14.85
C PRO A 501 18.33 22.64 14.64
N THR A 502 17.09 22.89 15.02
CA THR A 502 15.99 21.94 14.88
C THR A 502 15.59 21.71 13.41
N HIS A 503 16.02 22.59 12.51
CA HIS A 503 15.71 22.54 11.07
C HIS A 503 16.97 22.38 10.21
N GLN A 504 18.16 22.39 10.80
CA GLN A 504 19.47 22.34 10.13
C GLN A 504 19.99 20.90 10.06
N PRO A 505 19.85 20.19 8.91
CA PRO A 505 20.29 18.81 8.80
C PRO A 505 21.83 18.73 8.75
N VAL A 506 22.40 17.74 9.41
CA VAL A 506 23.83 17.44 9.41
C VAL A 506 24.08 15.99 8.96
N GLU A 507 23.57 15.02 9.72
CA GLU A 507 23.79 13.57 9.50
C GLU A 507 22.89 12.94 8.43
N HIS A 508 21.82 13.63 8.03
CA HIS A 508 20.74 13.10 7.19
C HIS A 508 21.22 12.56 5.86
N LEU A 509 22.15 13.26 5.18
CA LEU A 509 22.71 12.79 3.90
C LEU A 509 23.40 11.43 4.05
N ALA A 510 24.27 11.30 5.05
CA ALA A 510 24.97 10.04 5.31
C ALA A 510 23.98 8.92 5.67
N ALA A 511 22.99 9.23 6.51
CA ALA A 511 21.97 8.30 6.95
C ALA A 511 21.06 7.83 5.81
N LEU A 512 20.65 8.73 4.91
CA LEU A 512 19.83 8.39 3.74
C LEU A 512 20.62 7.58 2.71
N ARG A 513 21.89 7.93 2.45
CA ARG A 513 22.79 7.19 1.55
C ARG A 513 23.09 5.76 2.03
N ALA A 514 22.92 5.49 3.31
CA ALA A 514 23.04 4.13 3.86
C ALA A 514 21.86 3.22 3.55
N ILE A 515 20.72 3.76 3.05
CA ILE A 515 19.56 2.96 2.66
C ILE A 515 19.82 2.34 1.29
N PRO A 516 19.87 0.99 1.15
CA PRO A 516 20.05 0.34 -0.15
C PRO A 516 18.91 0.69 -1.11
N ASN A 517 19.23 0.86 -2.39
CA ASN A 517 18.29 1.16 -3.49
C ASN A 517 17.57 2.51 -3.39
N LEU A 518 17.98 3.40 -2.51
CA LEU A 518 17.52 4.79 -2.48
C LEU A 518 18.50 5.68 -3.25
N ASP A 519 18.04 6.33 -4.32
CA ASP A 519 18.81 7.38 -4.99
C ASP A 519 18.77 8.66 -4.16
N VAL A 520 19.93 9.17 -3.75
CA VAL A 520 20.05 10.42 -2.98
C VAL A 520 20.77 11.46 -3.83
N VAL A 521 19.98 12.39 -4.41
CA VAL A 521 20.44 13.36 -5.40
C VAL A 521 20.43 14.77 -4.81
N ARG A 522 21.59 15.45 -4.81
CA ARG A 522 21.73 16.82 -4.33
C ARG A 522 22.34 17.71 -5.42
N PRO A 523 21.50 18.36 -6.24
CA PRO A 523 21.96 19.21 -7.35
C PRO A 523 22.70 20.45 -6.81
N ALA A 524 23.78 20.84 -7.50
CA ALA A 524 24.59 21.98 -7.11
C ALA A 524 23.98 23.31 -7.59
N ASP A 525 23.16 23.30 -8.66
CA ASP A 525 22.51 24.50 -9.20
C ASP A 525 21.15 24.22 -9.84
N ALA A 526 20.51 25.25 -10.35
CA ALA A 526 19.18 25.15 -10.97
C ALA A 526 19.16 24.28 -12.24
N ASN A 527 20.21 24.24 -13.04
CA ASN A 527 20.28 23.43 -14.26
C ASN A 527 20.46 21.95 -13.92
N GLU A 528 21.23 21.63 -12.87
CA GLU A 528 21.33 20.26 -12.35
C GLU A 528 20.00 19.76 -11.83
N VAL A 529 19.16 20.63 -11.24
CA VAL A 529 17.80 20.22 -10.83
C VAL A 529 16.98 19.70 -12.00
N SER A 530 17.03 20.35 -13.16
CA SER A 530 16.31 19.88 -14.35
C SER A 530 16.77 18.49 -14.77
N GLN A 531 18.08 18.26 -14.80
CA GLN A 531 18.65 16.96 -15.15
C GLN A 531 18.36 15.88 -14.09
N ALA A 532 18.44 16.25 -12.81
CA ALA A 532 18.10 15.35 -11.70
C ALA A 532 16.66 14.83 -11.81
N TRP A 533 15.69 15.73 -12.04
CA TRP A 533 14.30 15.34 -12.27
C TRP A 533 14.15 14.40 -13.47
N GLN A 534 14.83 14.67 -14.58
CA GLN A 534 14.79 13.81 -15.75
C GLN A 534 15.27 12.39 -15.41
N GLN A 535 16.40 12.27 -14.74
CA GLN A 535 16.96 10.98 -14.35
C GLN A 535 16.06 10.24 -13.35
N ILE A 536 15.51 10.94 -12.35
CA ILE A 536 14.58 10.34 -11.37
C ILE A 536 13.36 9.73 -12.07
N ILE A 537 12.77 10.46 -13.02
CA ILE A 537 11.59 9.99 -13.76
C ILE A 537 11.94 8.79 -14.66
N LEU A 538 13.13 8.78 -15.26
CA LEU A 538 13.61 7.68 -16.10
C LEU A 538 13.93 6.42 -15.31
N ASN A 539 14.55 6.56 -14.13
CA ASN A 539 15.03 5.42 -13.33
C ASN A 539 13.91 4.59 -12.70
N LYS A 540 12.71 5.14 -12.55
CA LYS A 540 11.51 4.43 -12.03
C LYS A 540 11.76 3.74 -10.68
N ARG A 541 12.53 4.36 -9.77
CA ARG A 541 12.81 3.86 -8.41
C ARG A 541 12.78 4.98 -7.37
N ALA A 542 12.87 4.63 -6.10
CA ALA A 542 12.83 5.59 -5.01
C ALA A 542 13.99 6.59 -5.09
N ALA A 543 13.68 7.88 -5.05
CA ALA A 543 14.69 8.93 -5.10
C ALA A 543 14.39 10.08 -4.14
N GLY A 544 15.42 10.52 -3.41
CA GLY A 544 15.40 11.73 -2.59
C GLY A 544 16.14 12.87 -3.28
N LEU A 545 15.40 13.90 -3.67
CA LEU A 545 15.93 15.12 -4.26
C LEU A 545 16.12 16.17 -3.16
N ILE A 546 17.37 16.52 -2.89
CA ILE A 546 17.77 17.37 -1.78
C ILE A 546 18.09 18.78 -2.28
N LEU A 547 17.37 19.78 -1.76
CA LEU A 547 17.27 21.10 -2.35
C LEU A 547 17.59 22.21 -1.34
N SER A 548 18.33 23.23 -1.78
CA SER A 548 18.65 24.40 -0.99
C SER A 548 17.45 25.32 -0.77
N ARG A 549 17.38 25.95 0.42
CA ARG A 549 16.51 27.10 0.69
C ARG A 549 17.11 28.37 0.13
N GLN A 550 18.39 28.57 0.35
CA GLN A 550 19.16 29.73 -0.12
C GLN A 550 19.42 29.69 -1.60
N ASN A 551 19.59 30.86 -2.19
CA ASN A 551 19.99 30.99 -3.59
C ASN A 551 21.42 30.49 -3.80
N LEU A 552 21.63 29.80 -4.91
CA LEU A 552 22.93 29.32 -5.39
C LEU A 552 23.24 29.92 -6.76
N PRO A 553 24.51 30.19 -7.09
CA PRO A 553 24.89 30.63 -8.43
C PRO A 553 24.41 29.65 -9.50
N VAL A 554 23.96 30.14 -10.63
CA VAL A 554 23.66 29.33 -11.82
C VAL A 554 24.90 29.30 -12.69
N LEU A 555 25.39 28.13 -13.00
CA LEU A 555 26.57 27.94 -13.83
C LEU A 555 26.21 28.09 -15.30
N GLU A 556 26.80 29.05 -15.99
CA GLU A 556 26.47 29.39 -17.37
C GLU A 556 26.95 28.37 -18.40
N THR A 557 28.11 27.75 -18.12
CA THR A 557 28.69 26.69 -18.98
C THR A 557 29.28 25.59 -18.12
N ARG A 558 28.99 24.36 -18.49
CA ARG A 558 29.69 23.19 -17.95
C ARG A 558 30.54 22.59 -19.05
N SER A 559 31.78 22.23 -18.70
CA SER A 559 32.58 21.38 -19.55
C SER A 559 31.95 20.00 -19.68
N GLU A 560 32.29 19.23 -20.71
CA GLU A 560 31.84 17.84 -20.86
C GLU A 560 32.20 16.97 -19.64
N GLU A 561 33.29 17.29 -18.94
CA GLU A 561 33.68 16.67 -17.67
C GLU A 561 32.63 16.86 -16.57
N HIS A 562 32.09 18.06 -16.43
CA HIS A 562 31.01 18.34 -15.45
C HIS A 562 29.69 17.66 -15.82
N THR A 563 29.41 17.50 -17.10
CA THR A 563 28.21 16.82 -17.59
C THR A 563 28.33 15.31 -17.35
N SER A 564 29.52 14.73 -17.48
CA SER A 564 29.78 13.31 -17.19
C SER A 564 29.74 13.03 -15.69
N GLU A 565 30.18 13.96 -14.84
CA GLU A 565 30.00 13.86 -13.38
C GLU A 565 28.54 13.93 -12.97
N LEU A 566 27.71 14.72 -13.64
CA LEU A 566 26.26 14.78 -13.42
C LEU A 566 25.53 13.52 -13.89
N GLN A 567 25.90 12.97 -15.03
CA GLN A 567 25.40 11.66 -15.46
C GLN A 567 25.81 10.55 -14.51
N SER A 568 26.94 10.72 -13.83
CA SER A 568 27.43 9.79 -12.82
C SER A 568 26.87 10.03 -11.42
N HIS A 569 26.09 11.08 -11.16
CA HIS A 569 25.56 11.30 -9.81
C HIS A 569 24.56 10.22 -9.36
N SER A 570 23.76 9.67 -10.25
CA SER A 570 23.05 8.42 -9.98
C SER A 570 24.00 7.20 -9.98
N ASP A 571 25.06 7.21 -10.79
CA ASP A 571 26.08 6.18 -10.85
C ASP A 571 27.19 6.37 -9.81
N LEU A 572 27.54 7.59 -9.39
CA LEU A 572 28.59 7.85 -8.38
C LEU A 572 28.19 7.40 -6.99
N VAL A 573 26.92 7.50 -6.62
CA VAL A 573 26.45 6.89 -5.38
C VAL A 573 26.58 5.37 -5.48
N CYS A 574 26.28 4.77 -6.64
CA CYS A 574 26.48 3.36 -6.89
C CYS A 574 27.97 2.97 -7.05
N ARG A 575 28.79 3.76 -7.75
CA ARG A 575 30.22 3.46 -7.94
C ARG A 575 31.06 3.62 -6.68
N LEU A 576 30.84 4.67 -5.88
CA LEU A 576 31.50 4.81 -4.57
C LEU A 576 31.15 3.69 -3.59
N LEU A 577 29.97 3.08 -3.74
CA LEU A 577 29.58 1.89 -2.98
C LEU A 577 30.19 0.59 -3.56
N LEU A 578 30.45 0.54 -4.86
CA LEU A 578 31.08 -0.62 -5.54
C LEU A 578 32.60 -0.60 -5.44
N GLU A 579 33.25 0.57 -5.42
CA GLU A 579 34.71 0.69 -5.27
C GLU A 579 35.19 0.52 -3.81
N LYS A 580 34.28 0.46 -2.83
CA LYS A 580 34.58 0.12 -1.43
C LYS A 580 34.34 -1.36 -1.09
N LYS A 581 34.11 -2.19 -2.06
CA LYS A 581 34.22 -3.64 -1.97
C LYS A 581 35.56 -4.07 -2.58
#